data_72b2672de86edd057a02e585de2b3567
#
_entry.id   72b2672de86edd057a02e585de2b3567
#
_cell.length_a   1.000
_cell.length_b   1.000
_cell.length_c   1.000
_cell.angle_alpha   90.00
_cell.angle_beta   90.00
_cell.angle_gamma   90.00
#
_symmetry.space_group_name_H-M   'P 1'
#
loop_
_entity.id
_entity.type
_entity.pdbx_description
1 polymer ?
#
loop_
_entity_poly.entity_id
_entity_poly.type
_entity_poly.pdbx_seq_one_letter_code
_entity_poly.pdbx_strand_id
1 'polypeptide(L)'
;MTTNKILPVSVLLSIFLALPSYASELLSLDQGGAKTINIKRNIDTVFVANSQIADYKIIANGKLVIYGIGRGATSIIAYDRAGNEIYNAEVVVNKSLRLLKQTLVARYPDENVKLTNIGEQVVLDGVVSSEEVKANVYRLVGEMMKKSKERHTFELSGANGESVDALDFTATYVFQDIINNLKVLTTEQINVKLTVAEVSSSFLTELGVSYAESNGKSIGGAGTFVNKILDFTAQDIVAVISASGNDNIGRVLAEPNLSVISGESASFLVGGEIPIAVRDNDGVSITYKEYGVKLSMVAKVTDSENIRLSLLPEVSSIDKANGVNSGLISVPSLRTRKAQTTVQLKDGQSFVLAGLLTTEEQESLSRIPLLGDIPILGALFSKTNTERRKTELIIVATVNLVDPVKEDEIKLPKFKRTSDLERLLRLDLSDVDDEQLESTINAGGFN
;
A
#
# COMPACT_ATOMS: atom_id res chain seq x y z
N MET A 1 32.80 -85.24 -5.24
CA MET A 1 31.43 -85.67 -5.45
C MET A 1 30.61 -84.37 -5.32
N THR A 2 29.94 -83.85 -6.26
CA THR A 2 29.47 -84.16 -7.60
C THR A 2 29.35 -82.86 -8.39
N THR A 3 29.80 -82.90 -9.59
CA THR A 3 29.67 -81.97 -10.65
C THR A 3 28.22 -81.71 -11.01
N ASN A 4 27.86 -80.42 -11.33
CA ASN A 4 26.83 -80.17 -12.31
C ASN A 4 27.10 -78.95 -13.13
N LYS A 5 27.36 -79.21 -14.40
CA LYS A 5 27.44 -78.32 -15.53
C LYS A 5 26.04 -77.86 -15.88
N ILE A 6 25.81 -76.57 -16.05
CA ILE A 6 24.65 -76.04 -16.85
C ILE A 6 25.18 -75.14 -17.91
N LEU A 7 24.78 -75.46 -19.13
CA LEU A 7 25.10 -74.88 -20.43
C LEU A 7 24.74 -73.38 -20.59
N PRO A 8 25.31 -72.73 -21.62
CA PRO A 8 25.07 -71.29 -21.92
C PRO A 8 23.75 -71.10 -22.66
N VAL A 9 22.94 -70.19 -22.13
CA VAL A 9 21.75 -69.69 -22.79
C VAL A 9 22.15 -68.64 -23.81
N SER A 10 21.81 -68.92 -25.04
CA SER A 10 21.84 -68.17 -26.27
C SER A 10 21.68 -66.64 -26.10
N VAL A 11 22.68 -65.92 -26.64
CA VAL A 11 22.64 -64.56 -27.03
C VAL A 11 21.68 -64.39 -28.20
N LEU A 12 20.44 -63.97 -27.95
CA LEU A 12 19.51 -63.50 -28.98
C LEU A 12 19.91 -62.08 -29.33
N LEU A 13 20.67 -61.97 -30.42
CA LEU A 13 21.07 -60.74 -31.07
C LEU A 13 19.79 -60.03 -31.63
N SER A 14 19.17 -59.15 -30.85
CA SER A 14 18.11 -58.29 -31.30
C SER A 14 18.74 -57.20 -32.17
N ILE A 15 18.75 -57.42 -33.45
CA ILE A 15 19.01 -56.36 -34.45
C ILE A 15 17.81 -55.40 -34.37
N PHE A 16 17.97 -54.34 -33.58
CA PHE A 16 17.10 -53.19 -33.65
C PHE A 16 17.39 -52.50 -34.99
N LEU A 17 16.53 -52.72 -35.97
CA LEU A 17 16.47 -51.88 -37.17
C LEU A 17 16.17 -50.47 -36.70
N ALA A 18 17.21 -49.64 -36.55
CA ALA A 18 17.07 -48.21 -36.43
C ALA A 18 16.49 -47.68 -37.73
N LEU A 19 15.18 -47.55 -37.80
CA LEU A 19 14.55 -46.74 -38.82
C LEU A 19 15.05 -45.33 -38.69
N PRO A 20 15.62 -44.68 -39.70
CA PRO A 20 15.99 -43.30 -39.61
C PRO A 20 14.70 -42.50 -39.36
N SER A 21 14.53 -42.03 -38.13
CA SER A 21 13.53 -41.04 -37.80
C SER A 21 13.98 -39.74 -38.48
N TYR A 22 13.40 -39.42 -39.60
CA TYR A 22 13.52 -38.07 -40.19
C TYR A 22 12.78 -37.11 -39.25
N ALA A 23 13.47 -36.54 -38.30
CA ALA A 23 12.94 -35.43 -37.54
C ALA A 23 12.71 -34.26 -38.53
N SER A 24 11.47 -33.83 -38.70
CA SER A 24 11.17 -32.64 -39.48
C SER A 24 11.88 -31.46 -38.87
N GLU A 25 12.68 -30.73 -39.67
CA GLU A 25 13.36 -29.51 -39.21
C GLU A 25 12.30 -28.43 -39.00
N LEU A 26 12.29 -27.80 -37.80
CA LEU A 26 11.42 -26.65 -37.56
C LEU A 26 12.09 -25.38 -38.09
N LEU A 27 11.48 -24.78 -39.10
CA LEU A 27 11.94 -23.56 -39.76
C LEU A 27 11.07 -22.38 -39.36
N SER A 28 11.58 -21.51 -38.48
CA SER A 28 10.88 -20.28 -38.14
C SER A 28 11.26 -19.13 -39.06
N LEU A 29 10.27 -18.46 -39.63
CA LEU A 29 10.39 -17.29 -40.50
C LEU A 29 9.52 -16.16 -40.01
N ASP A 30 9.96 -14.92 -40.25
CA ASP A 30 9.09 -13.76 -40.12
C ASP A 30 8.26 -13.55 -41.38
N GLN A 31 7.06 -13.02 -41.25
CA GLN A 31 6.23 -12.61 -42.38
C GLN A 31 7.01 -11.60 -43.25
N GLY A 32 7.14 -11.87 -44.55
CA GLY A 32 7.99 -11.13 -45.47
C GLY A 32 9.48 -11.45 -45.36
N GLY A 33 9.86 -12.39 -44.50
CA GLY A 33 11.22 -12.91 -44.36
C GLY A 33 11.49 -14.09 -45.30
N ALA A 34 12.73 -14.31 -45.67
CA ALA A 34 13.15 -15.45 -46.49
C ALA A 34 14.41 -16.10 -45.93
N LYS A 35 14.51 -17.42 -46.05
CA LYS A 35 15.69 -18.22 -45.65
C LYS A 35 16.10 -19.13 -46.81
N THR A 36 17.41 -19.15 -47.05
CA THR A 36 17.96 -20.05 -48.07
C THR A 36 18.42 -21.35 -47.43
N ILE A 37 17.93 -22.48 -47.94
CA ILE A 37 18.33 -23.81 -47.54
C ILE A 37 19.22 -24.39 -48.60
N ASN A 38 20.39 -24.90 -48.24
CA ASN A 38 21.31 -25.56 -49.15
C ASN A 38 21.12 -27.08 -49.02
N ILE A 39 20.58 -27.70 -50.09
CA ILE A 39 20.36 -29.14 -50.15
C ILE A 39 21.46 -29.74 -51.05
N LYS A 40 22.16 -30.78 -50.58
CA LYS A 40 23.29 -31.38 -51.31
C LYS A 40 22.89 -32.15 -52.56
N ARG A 41 21.59 -32.30 -52.83
CA ARG A 41 21.03 -33.03 -53.96
C ARG A 41 20.26 -32.08 -54.87
N ASN A 42 20.08 -32.48 -56.14
CA ASN A 42 19.28 -31.71 -57.07
C ASN A 42 17.82 -31.82 -56.70
N ILE A 43 17.16 -30.69 -56.58
CA ILE A 43 15.74 -30.58 -56.30
C ILE A 43 14.98 -30.68 -57.62
N ASP A 44 14.00 -31.60 -57.71
CA ASP A 44 13.12 -31.73 -58.85
C ASP A 44 11.73 -31.14 -58.57
N THR A 45 11.13 -31.55 -57.48
CA THR A 45 9.79 -31.10 -57.08
C THR A 45 9.76 -30.66 -55.62
N VAL A 46 9.03 -29.58 -55.32
CA VAL A 46 8.80 -29.11 -53.92
C VAL A 46 7.29 -29.01 -53.73
N PHE A 47 6.85 -29.61 -52.63
CA PHE A 47 5.46 -29.56 -52.21
C PHE A 47 5.34 -28.62 -50.99
N VAL A 48 4.36 -27.71 -51.00
CA VAL A 48 3.98 -26.85 -49.91
C VAL A 48 2.53 -27.12 -49.54
N ALA A 49 2.26 -27.49 -48.29
CA ALA A 49 0.90 -27.84 -47.89
C ALA A 49 -0.05 -26.63 -47.93
N ASN A 50 0.43 -25.44 -47.62
CA ASN A 50 -0.36 -24.20 -47.70
C ASN A 50 0.52 -23.03 -48.20
N SER A 51 0.34 -22.69 -49.51
CA SER A 51 1.08 -21.60 -50.15
C SER A 51 0.66 -20.18 -49.70
N GLN A 52 -0.44 -20.04 -48.94
CA GLN A 52 -0.82 -18.73 -48.36
C GLN A 52 0.01 -18.42 -47.13
N ILE A 53 0.62 -19.42 -46.48
CA ILE A 53 1.47 -19.26 -45.30
C ILE A 53 2.92 -19.09 -45.73
N ALA A 54 3.47 -20.00 -46.51
CA ALA A 54 4.82 -19.93 -47.05
C ALA A 54 4.87 -20.42 -48.44
N ASP A 55 5.83 -19.92 -49.23
CA ASP A 55 6.09 -20.38 -50.59
C ASP A 55 7.60 -20.47 -50.79
N TYR A 56 8.00 -21.03 -51.94
CA TYR A 56 9.40 -21.29 -52.22
C TYR A 56 9.82 -20.82 -53.61
N LYS A 57 11.15 -20.70 -53.79
CA LYS A 57 11.78 -20.48 -55.06
C LYS A 57 13.06 -21.29 -55.16
N ILE A 58 13.23 -22.07 -56.21
CA ILE A 58 14.49 -22.73 -56.53
C ILE A 58 15.37 -21.73 -57.28
N ILE A 59 16.56 -21.40 -56.78
CA ILE A 59 17.48 -20.43 -57.39
C ILE A 59 18.53 -21.15 -58.23
N ALA A 60 19.04 -22.27 -57.73
CA ALA A 60 20.04 -23.10 -58.41
C ALA A 60 19.90 -24.55 -57.94
N ASN A 61 20.58 -25.48 -58.65
CA ASN A 61 20.62 -26.86 -58.21
C ASN A 61 21.03 -26.98 -56.76
N GLY A 62 20.12 -27.47 -55.89
CA GLY A 62 20.35 -27.65 -54.49
C GLY A 62 20.17 -26.40 -53.60
N LYS A 63 19.68 -25.26 -54.13
CA LYS A 63 19.37 -24.07 -53.31
C LYS A 63 17.88 -23.77 -53.34
N LEU A 64 17.23 -23.95 -52.22
CA LEU A 64 15.82 -23.67 -52.01
C LEU A 64 15.67 -22.41 -51.12
N VAL A 65 14.98 -21.38 -51.60
CA VAL A 65 14.60 -20.21 -50.83
C VAL A 65 13.18 -20.38 -50.41
N ILE A 66 12.94 -20.38 -49.12
CA ILE A 66 11.61 -20.43 -48.50
C ILE A 66 11.29 -19.03 -47.96
N TYR A 67 10.11 -18.49 -48.26
CA TYR A 67 9.71 -17.17 -47.78
C TYR A 67 8.30 -17.21 -47.18
N GLY A 68 8.11 -16.45 -46.09
CA GLY A 68 6.84 -16.38 -45.36
C GLY A 68 5.91 -15.33 -45.98
N ILE A 69 4.69 -15.71 -46.33
CA ILE A 69 3.65 -14.85 -46.89
C ILE A 69 2.63 -14.48 -45.82
N GLY A 70 1.97 -15.47 -45.23
CA GLY A 70 0.96 -15.32 -44.21
C GLY A 70 1.41 -15.97 -42.90
N ARG A 71 0.77 -15.58 -41.79
CA ARG A 71 1.02 -16.19 -40.48
C ARG A 71 0.42 -17.60 -40.39
N GLY A 72 1.11 -18.51 -39.73
CA GLY A 72 0.66 -19.89 -39.52
C GLY A 72 1.78 -20.90 -39.64
N ALA A 73 1.45 -22.17 -39.61
CA ALA A 73 2.37 -23.28 -39.85
C ALA A 73 2.01 -24.05 -41.12
N THR A 74 3.01 -24.47 -41.85
CA THR A 74 2.85 -25.29 -43.07
C THR A 74 4.06 -26.18 -43.22
N SER A 75 3.87 -27.32 -43.91
CA SER A 75 4.95 -28.25 -44.21
C SER A 75 5.49 -28.00 -45.61
N ILE A 76 6.81 -28.09 -45.77
CA ILE A 76 7.51 -28.03 -47.07
C ILE A 76 8.33 -29.30 -47.22
N ILE A 77 8.10 -30.02 -48.33
CA ILE A 77 8.81 -31.25 -48.64
C ILE A 77 9.42 -31.13 -50.05
N ALA A 78 10.72 -31.44 -50.17
CA ALA A 78 11.38 -31.45 -51.47
C ALA A 78 11.81 -32.86 -51.88
N TYR A 79 11.63 -33.18 -53.16
CA TYR A 79 11.91 -34.48 -53.76
C TYR A 79 12.96 -34.37 -54.84
N ASP A 80 13.74 -35.44 -55.00
CA ASP A 80 14.65 -35.62 -56.15
C ASP A 80 13.94 -36.23 -57.35
N ARG A 81 14.64 -36.32 -58.49
CA ARG A 81 14.08 -36.90 -59.75
C ARG A 81 13.68 -38.36 -59.62
N ALA A 82 14.18 -39.08 -58.60
CA ALA A 82 13.82 -40.47 -58.35
C ALA A 82 12.62 -40.58 -57.39
N GLY A 83 12.04 -39.45 -56.93
CA GLY A 83 10.92 -39.41 -55.99
C GLY A 83 11.33 -39.61 -54.52
N ASN A 84 12.62 -39.58 -54.20
CA ASN A 84 13.05 -39.68 -52.81
C ASN A 84 12.92 -38.30 -52.12
N GLU A 85 12.48 -38.31 -50.84
CA GLU A 85 12.46 -37.11 -49.99
C GLU A 85 13.91 -36.67 -49.66
N ILE A 86 14.25 -35.44 -49.99
CA ILE A 86 15.58 -34.87 -49.78
C ILE A 86 15.59 -33.74 -48.75
N TYR A 87 14.41 -33.17 -48.44
CA TYR A 87 14.24 -32.17 -47.42
C TYR A 87 12.80 -32.18 -46.92
N ASN A 88 12.62 -32.07 -45.61
CA ASN A 88 11.33 -31.97 -44.94
C ASN A 88 11.43 -31.00 -43.77
N ALA A 89 10.59 -30.00 -43.78
CA ALA A 89 10.55 -29.01 -42.72
C ALA A 89 9.12 -28.56 -42.43
N GLU A 90 8.86 -28.32 -41.16
CA GLU A 90 7.71 -27.58 -40.71
C GLU A 90 8.07 -26.11 -40.67
N VAL A 91 7.42 -25.28 -41.45
CA VAL A 91 7.68 -23.83 -41.56
C VAL A 91 6.63 -23.09 -40.74
N VAL A 92 7.09 -22.38 -39.72
CA VAL A 92 6.26 -21.49 -38.89
C VAL A 92 6.56 -20.07 -39.28
N VAL A 93 5.54 -19.37 -39.82
CA VAL A 93 5.63 -17.97 -40.19
C VAL A 93 5.00 -17.11 -39.07
N ASN A 94 5.82 -16.30 -38.45
CA ASN A 94 5.47 -15.43 -37.32
C ASN A 94 5.28 -13.97 -37.78
N LYS A 95 4.60 -13.16 -36.98
CA LYS A 95 4.54 -11.71 -37.19
C LYS A 95 5.93 -11.11 -37.07
N SER A 96 6.33 -10.26 -38.03
CA SER A 96 7.64 -9.60 -37.95
C SER A 96 7.73 -8.63 -36.77
N LEU A 97 8.70 -8.87 -35.88
CA LEU A 97 9.01 -8.01 -34.74
C LEU A 97 10.17 -7.02 -35.02
N ARG A 98 10.63 -6.93 -36.29
CA ARG A 98 11.81 -6.14 -36.66
C ARG A 98 11.66 -4.67 -36.27
N LEU A 99 10.56 -4.03 -36.62
CA LEU A 99 10.30 -2.63 -36.29
C LEU A 99 10.22 -2.43 -34.78
N LEU A 100 9.57 -3.34 -34.07
CA LEU A 100 9.45 -3.29 -32.61
C LEU A 100 10.82 -3.41 -31.92
N LYS A 101 11.65 -4.38 -32.35
CA LYS A 101 13.02 -4.53 -31.86
C LYS A 101 13.85 -3.26 -32.09
N GLN A 102 13.76 -2.67 -33.29
CA GLN A 102 14.47 -1.44 -33.62
C GLN A 102 14.00 -0.26 -32.74
N THR A 103 12.70 -0.14 -32.50
CA THR A 103 12.13 0.91 -31.66
C THR A 103 12.58 0.74 -30.20
N LEU A 104 12.57 -0.49 -29.68
CA LEU A 104 13.03 -0.77 -28.31
C LEU A 104 14.51 -0.42 -28.12
N VAL A 105 15.39 -0.86 -29.02
CA VAL A 105 16.82 -0.53 -28.95
C VAL A 105 17.07 0.98 -29.06
N ALA A 106 16.31 1.67 -29.92
CA ALA A 106 16.43 3.12 -30.05
C ALA A 106 15.95 3.90 -28.83
N ARG A 107 14.91 3.41 -28.14
CA ARG A 107 14.31 4.11 -27.00
C ARG A 107 14.91 3.72 -25.64
N TYR A 108 15.40 2.48 -25.55
CA TYR A 108 15.97 1.90 -24.33
C TYR A 108 17.31 1.23 -24.67
N PRO A 109 18.36 2.00 -25.05
CA PRO A 109 19.62 1.45 -25.53
C PRO A 109 20.40 0.66 -24.47
N ASP A 110 20.24 1.05 -23.19
CA ASP A 110 20.96 0.46 -22.05
C ASP A 110 20.23 -0.77 -21.46
N GLU A 111 19.04 -1.10 -21.96
CA GLU A 111 18.21 -2.17 -21.43
C GLU A 111 18.38 -3.47 -22.23
N ASN A 112 18.48 -4.59 -21.52
CA ASN A 112 18.64 -5.89 -22.14
C ASN A 112 17.28 -6.57 -22.35
N VAL A 113 16.50 -6.10 -23.32
CA VAL A 113 15.18 -6.64 -23.65
C VAL A 113 15.25 -7.53 -24.88
N LYS A 114 14.82 -8.78 -24.73
CA LYS A 114 14.66 -9.76 -25.83
C LYS A 114 13.20 -9.98 -26.14
N LEU A 115 12.88 -9.93 -27.44
CA LEU A 115 11.55 -10.24 -27.95
C LEU A 115 11.59 -11.57 -28.68
N THR A 116 10.77 -12.51 -28.25
CA THR A 116 10.56 -13.80 -28.91
C THR A 116 9.10 -13.92 -29.33
N ASN A 117 8.88 -14.45 -30.51
CA ASN A 117 7.55 -14.67 -31.05
C ASN A 117 7.26 -16.17 -31.06
N ILE A 118 6.14 -16.60 -30.49
CA ILE A 118 5.69 -17.98 -30.45
C ILE A 118 4.24 -17.98 -30.96
N GLY A 119 4.07 -18.22 -32.26
CA GLY A 119 2.75 -18.12 -32.92
C GLY A 119 2.20 -16.68 -32.83
N GLU A 120 1.08 -16.49 -32.14
CA GLU A 120 0.48 -15.16 -31.93
C GLU A 120 0.94 -14.48 -30.62
N GLN A 121 1.62 -15.21 -29.78
CA GLN A 121 2.12 -14.70 -28.50
C GLN A 121 3.49 -14.05 -28.64
N VAL A 122 3.71 -12.97 -27.93
CA VAL A 122 5.01 -12.29 -27.81
C VAL A 122 5.50 -12.43 -26.38
N VAL A 123 6.72 -12.94 -26.26
CA VAL A 123 7.39 -13.07 -24.96
C VAL A 123 8.45 -11.99 -24.86
N LEU A 124 8.38 -11.25 -23.75
CA LEU A 124 9.36 -10.26 -23.34
C LEU A 124 10.25 -10.91 -22.29
N ASP A 125 11.50 -11.13 -22.61
CA ASP A 125 12.52 -11.64 -21.70
C ASP A 125 13.64 -10.61 -21.51
N GLY A 126 14.30 -10.65 -20.37
CA GLY A 126 15.47 -9.83 -20.14
C GLY A 126 15.50 -9.18 -18.76
N VAL A 127 16.40 -8.22 -18.62
CA VAL A 127 16.61 -7.48 -17.38
C VAL A 127 16.57 -5.99 -17.68
N VAL A 128 15.80 -5.26 -16.89
CA VAL A 128 15.62 -3.81 -17.00
C VAL A 128 16.01 -3.12 -15.71
N SER A 129 16.30 -1.83 -15.78
CA SER A 129 16.84 -1.04 -14.67
C SER A 129 15.79 -0.78 -13.57
N SER A 130 14.52 -0.53 -13.92
CA SER A 130 13.47 -0.17 -12.96
C SER A 130 12.11 -0.76 -13.32
N GLU A 131 11.18 -0.81 -12.35
CA GLU A 131 9.78 -1.21 -12.58
C GLU A 131 9.04 -0.26 -13.54
N GLU A 132 9.43 1.01 -13.56
CA GLU A 132 8.89 1.98 -14.51
C GLU A 132 9.27 1.64 -15.95
N VAL A 133 10.55 1.35 -16.20
CA VAL A 133 11.04 0.93 -17.52
C VAL A 133 10.35 -0.36 -17.95
N LYS A 134 10.20 -1.33 -17.05
CA LYS A 134 9.45 -2.58 -17.30
C LYS A 134 8.01 -2.30 -17.74
N ALA A 135 7.29 -1.44 -17.01
CA ALA A 135 5.92 -1.07 -17.35
C ALA A 135 5.83 -0.32 -18.69
N ASN A 136 6.77 0.60 -18.95
CA ASN A 136 6.81 1.38 -20.19
C ASN A 136 7.15 0.51 -21.40
N VAL A 137 8.11 -0.42 -21.28
CA VAL A 137 8.47 -1.38 -22.33
C VAL A 137 7.26 -2.28 -22.63
N TYR A 138 6.63 -2.84 -21.60
CA TYR A 138 5.46 -3.71 -21.76
C TYR A 138 4.30 -2.99 -22.44
N ARG A 139 3.99 -1.76 -22.02
CA ARG A 139 2.96 -0.92 -22.65
C ARG A 139 3.28 -0.60 -24.11
N LEU A 140 4.53 -0.19 -24.42
CA LEU A 140 4.98 0.09 -25.78
C LEU A 140 4.77 -1.10 -26.70
N VAL A 141 5.18 -2.29 -26.24
CA VAL A 141 5.00 -3.54 -27.00
C VAL A 141 3.54 -3.84 -27.24
N GLY A 142 2.70 -3.72 -26.19
CA GLY A 142 1.26 -3.96 -26.30
C GLY A 142 0.54 -3.03 -27.28
N GLU A 143 0.86 -1.75 -27.22
CA GLU A 143 0.27 -0.75 -28.11
C GLU A 143 0.74 -0.90 -29.57
N MET A 144 2.04 -1.14 -29.81
CA MET A 144 2.56 -1.38 -31.16
C MET A 144 2.02 -2.67 -31.77
N MET A 145 1.76 -3.68 -30.94
CA MET A 145 1.14 -4.95 -31.37
C MET A 145 -0.37 -4.82 -31.55
N LYS A 146 -0.99 -3.72 -31.16
CA LYS A 146 -2.45 -3.47 -31.17
C LYS A 146 -3.22 -4.60 -30.48
N LYS A 147 -2.70 -5.09 -29.35
CA LYS A 147 -3.34 -6.14 -28.56
C LYS A 147 -4.45 -5.55 -27.69
N SER A 148 -5.48 -6.36 -27.43
CA SER A 148 -6.52 -6.01 -26.46
C SER A 148 -5.90 -5.83 -25.08
N LYS A 149 -6.36 -4.81 -24.33
CA LYS A 149 -5.83 -4.49 -23.01
C LYS A 149 -6.94 -4.45 -21.96
N GLU A 150 -6.64 -4.98 -20.80
CA GLU A 150 -7.43 -4.83 -19.58
C GLU A 150 -6.73 -3.85 -18.66
N ARG A 151 -7.50 -2.98 -18.02
CA ARG A 151 -6.99 -1.99 -17.09
C ARG A 151 -7.25 -2.46 -15.66
N HIS A 152 -6.20 -2.56 -14.87
CA HIS A 152 -6.27 -2.82 -13.44
C HIS A 152 -5.83 -1.57 -12.68
N THR A 153 -6.58 -1.19 -11.65
CA THR A 153 -6.28 -0.07 -10.77
C THR A 153 -6.37 -0.54 -9.33
N PHE A 154 -5.56 0.06 -8.45
CA PHE A 154 -5.65 -0.21 -7.02
C PHE A 154 -6.73 0.69 -6.39
N GLU A 155 -7.52 0.10 -5.51
CA GLU A 155 -8.48 0.80 -4.67
C GLU A 155 -7.92 0.88 -3.25
N LEU A 156 -8.01 2.06 -2.63
CA LEU A 156 -7.68 2.23 -1.23
C LEU A 156 -8.94 2.03 -0.40
N SER A 157 -8.89 1.11 0.57
CA SER A 157 -10.00 0.84 1.46
C SER A 157 -9.83 1.56 2.80
N GLY A 158 -10.82 2.37 3.18
CA GLY A 158 -10.95 2.96 4.51
C GLY A 158 -11.45 1.94 5.55
N ALA A 159 -11.38 2.29 6.84
CA ALA A 159 -11.82 1.43 7.95
C ALA A 159 -13.33 1.12 7.93
N ASN A 160 -14.13 1.88 7.22
CA ASN A 160 -15.57 1.67 7.09
C ASN A 160 -15.96 0.86 5.84
N GLY A 161 -15.01 0.28 5.11
CA GLY A 161 -15.28 -0.40 3.85
C GLY A 161 -15.56 0.54 2.67
N GLU A 162 -15.39 1.84 2.85
CA GLU A 162 -15.43 2.79 1.74
C GLU A 162 -14.23 2.55 0.84
N SER A 163 -14.46 2.14 -0.41
CA SER A 163 -13.44 2.11 -1.43
C SER A 163 -13.29 3.51 -2.03
N VAL A 164 -12.06 3.94 -2.14
CA VAL A 164 -11.72 5.18 -2.84
C VAL A 164 -11.57 4.86 -4.32
N ASP A 165 -12.11 5.72 -5.17
CA ASP A 165 -12.03 5.61 -6.62
C ASP A 165 -10.63 5.23 -7.11
N ALA A 166 -10.62 4.37 -8.10
CA ALA A 166 -9.42 3.85 -8.75
C ALA A 166 -8.41 4.97 -9.08
N LEU A 167 -7.22 4.88 -8.54
CA LEU A 167 -6.17 5.87 -8.73
C LEU A 167 -5.55 5.70 -10.12
N ASP A 168 -5.78 6.64 -11.02
CA ASP A 168 -5.30 6.58 -12.41
C ASP A 168 -3.80 6.35 -12.56
N PHE A 169 -2.98 6.89 -11.65
CA PHE A 169 -1.53 6.71 -11.72
C PHE A 169 -1.04 5.32 -11.34
N THR A 170 -1.90 4.51 -10.69
CA THR A 170 -1.62 3.12 -10.35
C THR A 170 -2.08 2.15 -11.45
N ALA A 171 -2.71 2.68 -12.51
CA ALA A 171 -3.24 1.84 -13.58
C ALA A 171 -2.14 0.99 -14.23
N THR A 172 -2.30 -0.32 -14.15
CA THR A 172 -1.51 -1.30 -14.87
C THR A 172 -2.34 -1.86 -16.01
N TYR A 173 -1.70 -2.09 -17.14
CA TYR A 173 -2.37 -2.65 -18.30
C TYR A 173 -1.89 -4.09 -18.51
N VAL A 174 -2.82 -5.01 -18.66
CA VAL A 174 -2.53 -6.39 -19.04
C VAL A 174 -2.95 -6.55 -20.50
N PHE A 175 -1.99 -6.90 -21.36
CA PHE A 175 -2.25 -7.13 -22.77
C PHE A 175 -2.41 -8.62 -23.04
N GLN A 176 -3.45 -8.99 -23.80
CA GLN A 176 -3.64 -10.35 -24.26
C GLN A 176 -2.48 -10.79 -25.16
N ASP A 177 -2.08 -12.06 -25.05
CA ASP A 177 -1.02 -12.70 -25.84
C ASP A 177 0.37 -12.04 -25.71
N ILE A 178 0.64 -11.30 -24.63
CA ILE A 178 1.96 -10.80 -24.31
C ILE A 178 2.37 -11.35 -22.93
N ILE A 179 3.44 -12.14 -22.92
CA ILE A 179 4.00 -12.70 -21.70
C ILE A 179 5.16 -11.81 -21.27
N ASN A 180 5.07 -11.24 -20.08
CA ASN A 180 6.08 -10.36 -19.54
C ASN A 180 6.95 -11.08 -18.51
N ASN A 181 8.15 -11.51 -18.94
CA ASN A 181 9.17 -12.16 -18.10
C ASN A 181 10.33 -11.20 -17.79
N LEU A 182 10.14 -9.89 -17.95
CA LEU A 182 11.17 -8.92 -17.63
C LEU A 182 11.45 -8.91 -16.13
N LYS A 183 12.72 -9.04 -15.77
CA LYS A 183 13.22 -8.93 -14.39
C LYS A 183 13.78 -7.54 -14.16
N VAL A 184 13.58 -7.00 -12.98
CA VAL A 184 14.16 -5.70 -12.59
C VAL A 184 15.39 -5.95 -11.76
N LEU A 185 16.46 -5.16 -12.03
CA LEU A 185 17.74 -5.28 -11.34
C LEU A 185 17.62 -4.87 -9.87
N THR A 186 16.89 -3.80 -9.60
CA THR A 186 16.71 -3.24 -8.27
C THR A 186 15.26 -2.94 -8.03
N THR A 187 14.67 -3.51 -6.98
CA THR A 187 13.31 -3.19 -6.59
C THR A 187 13.38 -2.04 -5.60
N GLU A 188 12.94 -0.86 -6.01
CA GLU A 188 12.90 0.32 -5.16
C GLU A 188 11.82 0.15 -4.09
N GLN A 189 12.21 0.33 -2.84
CA GLN A 189 11.30 0.33 -1.70
C GLN A 189 11.13 1.74 -1.17
N ILE A 190 9.90 2.10 -0.87
CA ILE A 190 9.51 3.42 -0.40
C ILE A 190 9.06 3.27 1.04
N ASN A 191 9.71 3.97 1.95
CA ASN A 191 9.28 4.11 3.33
C ASN A 191 8.51 5.41 3.49
N VAL A 192 7.33 5.33 4.08
CA VAL A 192 6.48 6.48 4.36
C VAL A 192 6.26 6.57 5.86
N LYS A 193 6.80 7.61 6.48
CA LYS A 193 6.53 8.00 7.86
C LYS A 193 5.44 9.08 7.85
N LEU A 194 4.36 8.81 8.53
CA LEU A 194 3.30 9.79 8.74
C LEU A 194 3.38 10.32 10.18
N THR A 195 3.25 11.61 10.39
CA THR A 195 3.13 12.22 11.71
C THR A 195 1.78 12.91 11.82
N VAL A 196 0.93 12.42 12.70
CA VAL A 196 -0.37 13.02 13.05
C VAL A 196 -0.24 13.62 14.44
N ALA A 197 -0.24 14.94 14.54
CA ALA A 197 -0.15 15.65 15.80
C ALA A 197 -1.40 16.50 16.02
N GLU A 198 -2.03 16.32 17.17
CA GLU A 198 -3.16 17.15 17.63
C GLU A 198 -2.85 17.71 19.00
N VAL A 199 -3.05 19.00 19.15
CA VAL A 199 -2.98 19.71 20.44
C VAL A 199 -4.35 20.31 20.71
N SER A 200 -4.93 19.96 21.84
CA SER A 200 -6.19 20.53 22.32
C SER A 200 -5.94 21.27 23.62
N SER A 201 -6.45 22.48 23.74
CA SER A 201 -6.48 23.23 25.00
C SER A 201 -7.89 23.66 25.31
N SER A 202 -8.29 23.50 26.55
CA SER A 202 -9.57 24.01 27.06
C SER A 202 -9.29 24.89 28.26
N PHE A 203 -9.84 26.07 28.25
CA PHE A 203 -9.78 27.05 29.32
C PHE A 203 -11.19 27.36 29.79
N LEU A 204 -11.45 27.15 31.07
CA LEU A 204 -12.71 27.44 31.72
C LEU A 204 -12.45 28.42 32.86
N THR A 205 -13.07 29.58 32.80
CA THR A 205 -13.03 30.56 33.88
C THR A 205 -14.43 30.87 34.35
N GLU A 206 -14.67 30.73 35.63
CA GLU A 206 -15.89 31.10 36.31
C GLU A 206 -15.57 32.16 37.32
N LEU A 207 -16.18 33.34 37.18
CA LEU A 207 -15.99 34.45 38.11
C LEU A 207 -17.34 35.12 38.39
N GLY A 208 -17.69 35.26 39.66
CA GLY A 208 -18.90 35.98 40.02
C GLY A 208 -19.50 35.60 41.35
N VAL A 209 -20.63 36.15 41.62
CA VAL A 209 -21.41 35.93 42.87
C VAL A 209 -22.71 35.27 42.48
N SER A 210 -23.02 34.14 43.07
CA SER A 210 -24.31 33.45 42.97
C SER A 210 -25.07 33.48 44.28
N TYR A 211 -26.35 33.66 44.22
CA TYR A 211 -27.23 33.71 45.38
C TYR A 211 -28.07 32.43 45.47
N ALA A 212 -28.10 31.84 46.65
CA ALA A 212 -28.86 30.64 46.92
C ALA A 212 -29.68 30.78 48.24
N GLU A 213 -30.69 30.01 48.42
CA GLU A 213 -31.35 29.84 49.72
C GLU A 213 -30.46 29.04 50.67
N SER A 214 -30.58 29.22 51.98
CA SER A 214 -29.81 28.46 52.98
C SER A 214 -30.04 26.94 52.87
N ASN A 215 -31.11 26.52 52.25
CA ASN A 215 -31.41 25.10 51.91
C ASN A 215 -30.70 24.57 50.63
N GLY A 216 -29.84 25.36 50.00
CA GLY A 216 -29.09 24.99 48.83
C GLY A 216 -29.85 25.18 47.50
N LYS A 217 -31.04 25.68 47.48
CA LYS A 217 -31.83 25.95 46.26
C LYS A 217 -31.35 27.27 45.62
N SER A 218 -30.91 27.21 44.37
CA SER A 218 -30.46 28.39 43.63
C SER A 218 -31.63 29.39 43.45
N ILE A 219 -31.32 30.67 43.73
CA ILE A 219 -32.27 31.77 43.46
C ILE A 219 -32.08 32.17 41.99
N GLY A 220 -32.78 31.49 41.08
CA GLY A 220 -32.56 31.47 39.63
C GLY A 220 -33.17 32.61 38.84
N GLY A 221 -33.58 33.73 39.43
CA GLY A 221 -34.14 34.85 38.69
C GLY A 221 -34.29 36.13 39.46
N ALA A 222 -34.26 37.25 38.77
CA ALA A 222 -34.36 38.59 39.36
C ALA A 222 -35.62 38.77 40.19
N GLY A 223 -36.77 38.23 39.76
CA GLY A 223 -38.03 38.34 40.48
C GLY A 223 -38.01 37.59 41.79
N THR A 224 -37.39 36.43 41.86
CA THR A 224 -37.25 35.62 43.08
C THR A 224 -36.30 36.30 44.09
N PHE A 225 -35.22 36.91 43.61
CA PHE A 225 -34.27 37.65 44.43
C PHE A 225 -34.89 38.92 45.02
N VAL A 226 -35.54 39.72 44.18
CA VAL A 226 -36.21 40.95 44.62
C VAL A 226 -37.36 40.66 45.60
N ASN A 227 -38.17 39.65 45.34
CA ASN A 227 -39.24 39.30 46.29
C ASN A 227 -38.71 38.86 47.64
N LYS A 228 -37.60 38.09 47.67
CA LYS A 228 -36.99 37.66 48.93
C LYS A 228 -36.34 38.81 49.72
N ILE A 229 -35.78 39.82 49.03
CA ILE A 229 -35.28 41.02 49.69
C ILE A 229 -36.41 41.87 50.23
N LEU A 230 -37.51 41.97 49.50
CA LEU A 230 -38.72 42.76 49.94
C LEU A 230 -39.46 42.10 51.10
N ASP A 231 -39.43 40.78 51.20
CA ASP A 231 -40.07 40.04 52.33
C ASP A 231 -39.21 39.99 53.59
N PHE A 232 -38.08 40.73 53.68
CA PHE A 232 -37.14 40.77 54.81
C PHE A 232 -36.63 39.40 55.29
N THR A 233 -36.63 38.39 54.45
CA THR A 233 -36.05 37.07 54.75
C THR A 233 -34.57 36.99 54.35
N ALA A 234 -33.82 38.08 54.56
CA ALA A 234 -32.38 38.16 54.18
C ALA A 234 -31.50 37.12 54.91
N GLN A 235 -31.95 36.55 56.01
CA GLN A 235 -31.22 35.51 56.76
C GLN A 235 -31.14 34.19 56.02
N ASP A 236 -32.01 33.96 55.01
CA ASP A 236 -32.05 32.73 54.23
C ASP A 236 -31.28 32.84 52.90
N ILE A 237 -30.72 33.99 52.58
CA ILE A 237 -29.96 34.20 51.34
C ILE A 237 -28.48 34.03 51.63
N VAL A 238 -27.86 33.07 50.96
CA VAL A 238 -26.44 32.83 50.98
C VAL A 238 -25.84 33.30 49.68
N ALA A 239 -24.88 34.25 49.76
CA ALA A 239 -24.10 34.68 48.60
C ALA A 239 -22.83 33.80 48.53
N VAL A 240 -22.66 33.13 47.41
CA VAL A 240 -21.50 32.30 47.14
C VAL A 240 -20.66 33.00 46.08
N ILE A 241 -19.45 33.38 46.48
CA ILE A 241 -18.46 33.93 45.57
C ILE A 241 -17.71 32.75 44.93
N SER A 242 -17.79 32.63 43.65
CA SER A 242 -17.04 31.62 42.86
C SER A 242 -15.97 32.33 42.04
N ALA A 243 -14.75 31.88 42.23
CA ALA A 243 -13.62 32.19 41.34
C ALA A 243 -12.86 30.89 41.08
N SER A 244 -13.01 30.39 39.86
CA SER A 244 -12.39 29.14 39.45
C SER A 244 -11.81 29.29 38.07
N GLY A 245 -10.57 28.86 37.87
CA GLY A 245 -9.93 28.74 36.59
C GLY A 245 -9.43 27.31 36.41
N ASN A 246 -9.70 26.72 35.25
CA ASN A 246 -9.23 25.38 34.95
C ASN A 246 -8.66 25.37 33.53
N ASP A 247 -7.38 25.02 33.42
CA ASP A 247 -6.66 24.85 32.17
C ASP A 247 -6.39 23.38 31.97
N ASN A 248 -6.79 22.87 30.78
CA ASN A 248 -6.53 21.49 30.40
C ASN A 248 -5.89 21.47 29.01
N ILE A 249 -4.71 20.86 28.92
CA ILE A 249 -3.96 20.73 27.67
C ILE A 249 -3.76 19.23 27.40
N GLY A 250 -4.26 18.79 26.24
CA GLY A 250 -4.08 17.45 25.75
C GLY A 250 -3.24 17.43 24.47
N ARG A 251 -2.39 16.44 24.31
CA ARG A 251 -1.62 16.21 23.08
C ARG A 251 -1.79 14.76 22.64
N VAL A 252 -2.11 14.58 21.37
CA VAL A 252 -2.10 13.26 20.71
C VAL A 252 -1.02 13.31 19.64
N LEU A 253 -0.13 12.32 19.66
CA LEU A 253 0.89 12.14 18.64
C LEU A 253 0.85 10.68 18.18
N ALA A 254 0.70 10.46 16.87
CA ALA A 254 0.76 9.15 16.26
C ALA A 254 1.70 9.21 15.06
N GLU A 255 2.63 8.25 14.97
CA GLU A 255 3.65 8.19 13.93
C GLU A 255 3.69 6.80 13.27
N PRO A 256 2.66 6.40 12.48
CA PRO A 256 2.75 5.18 11.71
C PRO A 256 3.83 5.29 10.65
N ASN A 257 4.58 4.19 10.49
CA ASN A 257 5.65 4.04 9.51
C ASN A 257 5.44 2.74 8.75
N LEU A 258 5.47 2.81 7.42
CA LEU A 258 5.16 1.68 6.55
C LEU A 258 6.02 1.73 5.30
N SER A 259 6.58 0.58 4.93
CA SER A 259 7.37 0.45 3.70
C SER A 259 6.59 -0.36 2.66
N VAL A 260 6.74 0.01 1.40
CA VAL A 260 6.08 -0.63 0.26
C VAL A 260 7.00 -0.64 -0.96
N ILE A 261 6.84 -1.63 -1.82
CA ILE A 261 7.50 -1.68 -3.13
C ILE A 261 6.85 -0.64 -4.06
N SER A 262 7.65 0.00 -4.89
CA SER A 262 7.19 0.96 -5.89
C SER A 262 6.10 0.36 -6.80
N GLY A 263 4.93 0.99 -6.83
CA GLY A 263 3.76 0.57 -7.63
C GLY A 263 2.77 -0.34 -6.91
N GLU A 264 3.04 -0.75 -5.66
CA GLU A 264 2.18 -1.62 -4.86
C GLU A 264 1.39 -0.83 -3.81
N SER A 265 0.36 -1.46 -3.26
CA SER A 265 -0.43 -0.94 -2.15
C SER A 265 -0.02 -1.56 -0.82
N ALA A 266 -0.07 -0.78 0.24
CA ALA A 266 0.17 -1.27 1.58
C ALA A 266 -0.85 -0.68 2.56
N SER A 267 -1.19 -1.45 3.59
CA SER A 267 -2.05 -1.02 4.68
C SER A 267 -1.49 -1.47 6.02
N PHE A 268 -1.68 -0.63 7.04
CA PHE A 268 -1.24 -0.84 8.39
C PHE A 268 -2.34 -0.39 9.35
N LEU A 269 -2.69 -1.22 10.33
CA LEU A 269 -3.68 -0.92 11.36
C LEU A 269 -3.13 -1.32 12.73
N VAL A 270 -3.12 -0.38 13.66
CA VAL A 270 -2.84 -0.62 15.08
C VAL A 270 -3.99 -0.06 15.91
N GLY A 271 -4.72 -0.92 16.58
CA GLY A 271 -5.91 -0.53 17.33
C GLY A 271 -6.64 -1.72 17.92
N GLY A 272 -7.94 -1.64 17.94
CA GLY A 272 -8.85 -2.69 18.39
C GLY A 272 -10.19 -2.59 17.64
N GLU A 273 -11.15 -3.36 18.10
CA GLU A 273 -12.50 -3.37 17.57
C GLU A 273 -13.53 -3.08 18.67
N ILE A 274 -14.56 -2.30 18.33
CA ILE A 274 -15.69 -2.04 19.22
C ILE A 274 -16.89 -2.85 18.76
N PRO A 275 -17.49 -3.69 19.62
CA PRO A 275 -18.74 -4.35 19.31
C PRO A 275 -19.90 -3.35 19.35
N ILE A 276 -20.64 -3.23 18.25
CA ILE A 276 -21.88 -2.46 18.16
C ILE A 276 -23.02 -3.45 18.09
N ALA A 277 -23.84 -3.49 19.14
CA ALA A 277 -25.02 -4.34 19.18
C ALA A 277 -26.20 -3.62 18.53
N VAL A 278 -26.74 -4.19 17.48
CA VAL A 278 -27.98 -3.74 16.81
C VAL A 278 -29.07 -4.75 17.16
N ARG A 279 -30.14 -4.26 17.78
CA ARG A 279 -31.30 -5.07 18.07
C ARG A 279 -32.34 -4.90 16.94
N ASP A 280 -32.66 -5.99 16.31
CA ASP A 280 -33.73 -6.09 15.32
C ASP A 280 -34.84 -7.02 15.85
N ASN A 281 -36.01 -7.10 15.16
CA ASN A 281 -37.12 -7.95 15.54
C ASN A 281 -36.76 -9.43 15.67
N ASP A 282 -35.70 -9.89 14.99
CA ASP A 282 -35.24 -11.28 14.97
C ASP A 282 -34.13 -11.60 15.99
N GLY A 283 -33.64 -10.59 16.75
CA GLY A 283 -32.57 -10.83 17.74
C GLY A 283 -31.59 -9.68 17.91
N VAL A 284 -30.40 -10.01 18.47
CA VAL A 284 -29.31 -9.06 18.63
C VAL A 284 -28.18 -9.45 17.65
N SER A 285 -27.89 -8.55 16.72
CA SER A 285 -26.72 -8.66 15.83
C SER A 285 -25.58 -7.82 16.39
N ILE A 286 -24.37 -8.36 16.38
CA ILE A 286 -23.16 -7.64 16.83
C ILE A 286 -22.29 -7.40 15.62
N THR A 287 -22.03 -6.12 15.33
CA THR A 287 -21.10 -5.68 14.29
C THR A 287 -19.86 -5.09 14.96
N TYR A 288 -18.69 -5.55 14.56
CA TYR A 288 -17.43 -5.03 15.05
C TYR A 288 -16.97 -3.86 14.18
N LYS A 289 -16.54 -2.78 14.82
CA LYS A 289 -15.98 -1.61 14.13
C LYS A 289 -14.56 -1.35 14.59
N GLU A 290 -13.63 -1.35 13.65
CA GLU A 290 -12.21 -1.05 13.90
C GLU A 290 -12.02 0.39 14.39
N TYR A 291 -11.07 0.58 15.31
CA TYR A 291 -10.59 1.89 15.73
C TYR A 291 -9.08 1.82 16.00
N GLY A 292 -8.39 2.96 15.95
CA GLY A 292 -6.96 3.07 16.17
C GLY A 292 -6.29 3.92 15.11
N VAL A 293 -5.03 3.61 14.81
CA VAL A 293 -4.23 4.27 13.78
C VAL A 293 -4.19 3.38 12.55
N LYS A 294 -4.78 3.84 11.46
CA LYS A 294 -4.80 3.15 10.16
C LYS A 294 -4.12 4.02 9.11
N LEU A 295 -3.27 3.40 8.34
CA LEU A 295 -2.63 4.01 7.18
C LEU A 295 -2.79 3.07 5.99
N SER A 296 -3.50 3.52 4.96
CA SER A 296 -3.53 2.84 3.66
C SER A 296 -2.86 3.74 2.64
N MET A 297 -2.00 3.17 1.82
CA MET A 297 -1.22 3.94 0.86
C MET A 297 -0.91 3.17 -0.41
N VAL A 298 -0.67 3.93 -1.48
CA VAL A 298 0.00 3.48 -2.70
C VAL A 298 1.13 4.45 -2.98
N ALA A 299 2.33 3.92 -3.21
CA ALA A 299 3.51 4.71 -3.51
C ALA A 299 4.14 4.25 -4.82
N LYS A 300 4.56 5.18 -5.67
CA LYS A 300 5.20 4.88 -6.95
C LYS A 300 6.30 5.88 -7.24
N VAL A 301 7.50 5.37 -7.54
CA VAL A 301 8.59 6.17 -8.10
C VAL A 301 8.24 6.50 -9.54
N THR A 302 8.21 7.78 -9.91
CA THR A 302 7.78 8.26 -11.22
C THR A 302 8.99 8.58 -12.10
N ASP A 303 10.03 9.14 -11.50
CA ASP A 303 11.33 9.43 -12.10
C ASP A 303 12.38 9.09 -11.04
N SER A 304 13.64 9.09 -11.38
CA SER A 304 14.74 8.72 -10.48
C SER A 304 14.73 9.37 -9.09
N GLU A 305 13.99 10.47 -8.91
CA GLU A 305 13.94 11.21 -7.64
C GLU A 305 12.50 11.53 -7.15
N ASN A 306 11.48 11.37 -7.99
CA ASN A 306 10.12 11.79 -7.68
C ASN A 306 9.25 10.61 -7.28
N ILE A 307 8.67 10.66 -6.10
CA ILE A 307 7.79 9.64 -5.53
C ILE A 307 6.38 10.19 -5.47
N ARG A 308 5.46 9.56 -6.16
CA ARG A 308 4.03 9.87 -6.09
C ARG A 308 3.35 8.96 -5.09
N LEU A 309 2.64 9.58 -4.16
CA LEU A 309 2.00 8.92 -3.03
C LEU A 309 0.51 9.22 -3.04
N SER A 310 -0.30 8.20 -2.85
CA SER A 310 -1.69 8.36 -2.44
C SER A 310 -1.85 7.78 -1.05
N LEU A 311 -2.35 8.59 -0.14
CA LEU A 311 -2.40 8.32 1.29
C LEU A 311 -3.83 8.45 1.80
N LEU A 312 -4.23 7.50 2.63
CA LEU A 312 -5.48 7.48 3.36
C LEU A 312 -5.19 7.22 4.85
N PRO A 313 -4.63 8.21 5.58
CA PRO A 313 -4.47 8.11 7.02
C PRO A 313 -5.80 8.26 7.76
N GLU A 314 -5.96 7.46 8.80
CA GLU A 314 -7.09 7.53 9.72
C GLU A 314 -6.61 7.30 11.15
N VAL A 315 -6.95 8.20 12.05
CA VAL A 315 -6.71 8.07 13.49
C VAL A 315 -8.05 8.16 14.21
N SER A 316 -8.46 7.08 14.82
CA SER A 316 -9.71 6.99 15.56
C SER A 316 -9.47 6.61 17.02
N SER A 317 -10.21 7.25 17.91
CA SER A 317 -10.13 7.04 19.35
C SER A 317 -11.53 6.92 19.94
N ILE A 318 -11.62 6.13 21.02
CA ILE A 318 -12.89 5.97 21.75
C ILE A 318 -13.17 7.25 22.55
N ASP A 319 -14.35 7.83 22.32
CA ASP A 319 -14.88 8.94 23.10
C ASP A 319 -16.02 8.43 24.01
N LYS A 320 -15.69 8.25 25.28
CA LYS A 320 -16.65 7.76 26.28
C LYS A 320 -17.62 8.84 26.75
N ALA A 321 -17.26 10.11 26.57
CA ALA A 321 -18.07 11.23 27.03
C ALA A 321 -19.33 11.46 26.17
N ASN A 322 -19.22 11.17 24.86
CA ASN A 322 -20.28 11.40 23.88
C ASN A 322 -20.97 10.10 23.43
N GLY A 323 -20.81 8.99 24.18
CA GLY A 323 -21.45 7.72 23.89
C GLY A 323 -22.97 7.72 24.16
N VAL A 324 -23.67 6.83 23.50
CA VAL A 324 -25.11 6.59 23.76
C VAL A 324 -25.25 5.57 24.89
N ASN A 325 -25.95 5.97 25.95
CA ASN A 325 -26.24 5.10 27.07
C ASN A 325 -27.78 4.91 27.16
N SER A 326 -28.29 3.77 26.74
CA SER A 326 -29.71 3.44 26.72
C SER A 326 -30.09 2.45 27.83
N GLY A 327 -29.45 2.54 29.00
CA GLY A 327 -29.77 1.71 30.17
C GLY A 327 -29.39 0.22 30.07
N LEU A 328 -29.60 -0.40 28.93
CA LEU A 328 -29.24 -1.79 28.62
C LEU A 328 -28.04 -1.94 27.72
N ILE A 329 -27.68 -0.92 26.95
CA ILE A 329 -26.58 -0.92 26.00
C ILE A 329 -25.85 0.41 26.10
N SER A 330 -24.55 0.36 26.38
CA SER A 330 -23.64 1.52 26.36
C SER A 330 -22.74 1.38 25.13
N VAL A 331 -22.95 2.27 24.15
CA VAL A 331 -22.11 2.33 22.95
C VAL A 331 -21.28 3.61 23.00
N PRO A 332 -19.95 3.53 23.13
CA PRO A 332 -19.11 4.71 23.05
C PRO A 332 -19.11 5.30 21.65
N SER A 333 -18.93 6.62 21.51
CA SER A 333 -18.69 7.24 20.21
C SER A 333 -17.25 7.09 19.79
N LEU A 334 -16.99 7.22 18.48
CA LEU A 334 -15.64 7.27 17.92
C LEU A 334 -15.34 8.69 17.44
N ARG A 335 -14.21 9.21 17.88
CA ARG A 335 -13.65 10.45 17.35
C ARG A 335 -12.63 10.10 16.28
N THR A 336 -12.94 10.37 15.02
CA THR A 336 -12.13 9.99 13.86
C THR A 336 -11.54 11.22 13.18
N ARG A 337 -10.24 11.15 12.83
CA ARG A 337 -9.52 12.09 11.99
C ARG A 337 -9.05 11.33 10.77
N LYS A 338 -9.55 11.72 9.61
CA LYS A 338 -9.30 11.06 8.33
C LYS A 338 -8.92 12.10 7.30
N ALA A 339 -7.91 11.80 6.51
CA ALA A 339 -7.53 12.60 5.36
C ALA A 339 -7.35 11.68 4.16
N GLN A 340 -7.53 12.23 2.97
CA GLN A 340 -7.28 11.54 1.72
C GLN A 340 -6.61 12.52 0.79
N THR A 341 -5.44 12.16 0.28
CA THR A 341 -4.67 13.05 -0.57
C THR A 341 -3.71 12.28 -1.47
N THR A 342 -3.36 12.91 -2.59
CA THR A 342 -2.28 12.45 -3.46
C THR A 342 -1.26 13.56 -3.59
N VAL A 343 0.00 13.25 -3.28
CA VAL A 343 1.11 14.20 -3.31
C VAL A 343 2.30 13.61 -4.06
N GLN A 344 3.20 14.48 -4.50
CA GLN A 344 4.47 14.09 -5.11
C GLN A 344 5.60 14.75 -4.35
N LEU A 345 6.57 13.95 -3.91
CA LEU A 345 7.70 14.35 -3.09
C LEU A 345 8.98 13.75 -3.65
N LYS A 346 10.12 14.34 -3.32
CA LYS A 346 11.43 13.73 -3.55
C LYS A 346 11.84 12.91 -2.34
N ASP A 347 12.83 12.06 -2.52
CA ASP A 347 13.48 11.32 -1.43
C ASP A 347 13.92 12.25 -0.30
N GLY A 348 13.64 11.85 0.96
CA GLY A 348 13.93 12.60 2.17
C GLY A 348 13.03 13.81 2.43
N GLN A 349 12.06 14.13 1.57
CA GLN A 349 11.20 15.29 1.75
C GLN A 349 9.99 15.03 2.64
N SER A 350 9.57 16.09 3.34
CA SER A 350 8.35 16.11 4.15
C SER A 350 7.37 17.15 3.61
N PHE A 351 6.08 16.84 3.70
CA PHE A 351 5.01 17.73 3.27
C PHE A 351 3.83 17.70 4.23
N VAL A 352 3.25 18.87 4.50
CA VAL A 352 2.03 19.00 5.30
C VAL A 352 0.83 18.63 4.45
N LEU A 353 0.21 17.50 4.76
CA LEU A 353 -0.92 16.98 3.99
C LEU A 353 -2.24 17.66 4.35
N ALA A 354 -2.45 17.90 5.64
CA ALA A 354 -3.69 18.49 6.16
C ALA A 354 -3.42 19.20 7.48
N GLY A 355 -4.27 20.18 7.78
CA GLY A 355 -4.26 20.88 9.06
C GLY A 355 -5.66 21.38 9.41
N LEU A 356 -5.94 21.50 10.70
CA LEU A 356 -7.17 22.06 11.22
C LEU A 356 -6.82 22.95 12.43
N LEU A 357 -7.34 24.16 12.42
CA LEU A 357 -7.33 25.05 13.57
C LEU A 357 -8.79 25.40 13.88
N THR A 358 -9.26 24.98 15.06
CA THR A 358 -10.61 25.29 15.54
C THR A 358 -10.48 26.04 16.85
N THR A 359 -11.14 27.19 16.95
CA THR A 359 -11.28 27.94 18.19
C THR A 359 -12.77 28.13 18.45
N GLU A 360 -13.22 27.64 19.59
CA GLU A 360 -14.58 27.80 20.07
C GLU A 360 -14.53 28.57 21.37
N GLU A 361 -15.27 29.66 21.44
CA GLU A 361 -15.33 30.53 22.61
C GLU A 361 -16.80 30.76 22.95
N GLN A 362 -17.17 30.46 24.17
CA GLN A 362 -18.50 30.66 24.70
C GLN A 362 -18.40 31.46 25.98
N GLU A 363 -19.06 32.61 26.00
CA GLU A 363 -19.21 33.42 27.18
C GLU A 363 -20.68 33.44 27.60
N SER A 364 -20.92 33.15 28.88
CA SER A 364 -22.24 33.17 29.51
C SER A 364 -22.22 34.12 30.68
N LEU A 365 -23.02 35.18 30.56
CA LEU A 365 -23.21 36.17 31.61
C LEU A 365 -24.58 36.00 32.25
N SER A 366 -24.63 35.62 33.51
CA SER A 366 -25.81 35.58 34.34
C SER A 366 -25.80 36.76 35.28
N ARG A 367 -26.84 37.61 35.25
CA ARG A 367 -26.91 38.80 36.10
C ARG A 367 -28.31 39.03 36.63
N ILE A 368 -28.39 39.71 37.73
CA ILE A 368 -29.67 40.19 38.27
C ILE A 368 -29.98 41.50 37.52
N PRO A 369 -31.11 41.61 36.79
CA PRO A 369 -31.47 42.82 36.06
C PRO A 369 -31.52 44.03 36.98
N LEU A 370 -31.13 45.20 36.49
CA LEU A 370 -30.96 46.48 37.18
C LEU A 370 -29.77 46.53 38.14
N LEU A 371 -29.56 45.55 38.99
CA LEU A 371 -28.44 45.54 39.95
C LEU A 371 -27.11 45.15 39.27
N GLY A 372 -27.18 44.19 38.36
CA GLY A 372 -25.98 43.78 37.57
C GLY A 372 -25.56 44.78 36.52
N ASP A 373 -26.39 45.80 36.22
CA ASP A 373 -26.12 46.83 35.22
C ASP A 373 -25.42 48.06 35.88
N ILE A 374 -25.28 48.10 37.20
CA ILE A 374 -24.65 49.23 37.92
C ILE A 374 -23.13 49.16 37.70
N PRO A 375 -22.50 50.21 37.20
CA PRO A 375 -21.04 50.26 37.06
C PRO A 375 -20.33 49.95 38.39
N ILE A 376 -19.31 49.12 38.36
CA ILE A 376 -18.48 48.61 39.46
C ILE A 376 -19.26 47.71 40.46
N LEU A 377 -20.43 48.10 40.94
CA LEU A 377 -21.21 47.29 41.85
C LEU A 377 -21.93 46.11 41.20
N GLY A 378 -22.18 46.20 39.91
CA GLY A 378 -22.84 45.11 39.13
C GLY A 378 -22.04 43.80 39.13
N ALA A 379 -20.74 43.85 39.35
CA ALA A 379 -19.90 42.65 39.46
C ALA A 379 -20.34 41.76 40.68
N LEU A 380 -20.90 42.35 41.73
CA LEU A 380 -21.42 41.61 42.88
C LEU A 380 -22.76 40.90 42.58
N PHE A 381 -23.41 41.27 41.49
CA PHE A 381 -24.74 40.77 41.09
C PHE A 381 -24.68 40.05 39.74
N SER A 382 -23.50 39.66 39.32
CA SER A 382 -23.28 38.98 38.06
C SER A 382 -22.30 37.79 38.22
N LYS A 383 -22.43 36.82 37.36
CA LYS A 383 -21.57 35.65 37.23
C LYS A 383 -21.24 35.47 35.77
N THR A 384 -19.97 35.49 35.44
CA THR A 384 -19.47 35.20 34.09
C THR A 384 -18.84 33.82 34.07
N ASN A 385 -19.19 33.04 33.05
CA ASN A 385 -18.57 31.77 32.74
C ASN A 385 -18.04 31.85 31.34
N THR A 386 -16.73 31.77 31.19
CA THR A 386 -16.06 31.78 29.87
C THR A 386 -15.41 30.44 29.65
N GLU A 387 -15.80 29.78 28.56
CA GLU A 387 -15.23 28.54 28.08
C GLU A 387 -14.59 28.81 26.74
N ARG A 388 -13.29 28.48 26.62
CA ARG A 388 -12.54 28.56 25.36
C ARG A 388 -11.93 27.21 25.09
N ARG A 389 -12.19 26.64 23.89
CA ARG A 389 -11.59 25.42 23.40
C ARG A 389 -10.81 25.74 22.13
N LYS A 390 -9.56 25.30 22.07
CA LYS A 390 -8.72 25.43 20.90
C LYS A 390 -8.18 24.06 20.53
N THR A 391 -8.34 23.66 19.27
CA THR A 391 -7.83 22.41 18.75
C THR A 391 -7.01 22.70 17.50
N GLU A 392 -5.78 22.24 17.48
CA GLU A 392 -4.86 22.32 16.36
C GLU A 392 -4.49 20.90 15.93
N LEU A 393 -4.73 20.56 14.66
CA LEU A 393 -4.36 19.29 14.06
C LEU A 393 -3.43 19.55 12.89
N ILE A 394 -2.36 18.78 12.79
CA ILE A 394 -1.45 18.76 11.65
C ILE A 394 -1.15 17.31 11.24
N ILE A 395 -1.14 17.05 9.95
CA ILE A 395 -0.76 15.76 9.36
C ILE A 395 0.39 16.01 8.39
N VAL A 396 1.53 15.37 8.66
CA VAL A 396 2.75 15.49 7.87
C VAL A 396 3.15 14.12 7.34
N ALA A 397 3.51 14.03 6.07
CA ALA A 397 4.14 12.84 5.50
C ALA A 397 5.61 13.11 5.19
N THR A 398 6.46 12.15 5.49
CA THR A 398 7.88 12.09 5.12
C THR A 398 8.11 10.82 4.32
N VAL A 399 8.85 10.93 3.24
CA VAL A 399 9.10 9.82 2.30
C VAL A 399 10.59 9.60 2.17
N ASN A 400 11.01 8.34 2.18
CA ASN A 400 12.39 7.94 1.93
C ASN A 400 12.42 6.70 1.03
N LEU A 401 13.39 6.66 0.13
CA LEU A 401 13.79 5.43 -0.53
C LEU A 401 14.66 4.62 0.44
N VAL A 402 14.39 3.33 0.56
CA VAL A 402 15.08 2.46 1.52
C VAL A 402 15.49 1.15 0.87
N ASP A 403 16.66 0.67 1.25
CA ASP A 403 17.13 -0.66 0.89
C ASP A 403 16.87 -1.65 2.03
N PRO A 404 16.65 -2.94 1.71
CA PRO A 404 16.54 -3.99 2.72
C PRO A 404 17.83 -4.10 3.54
N VAL A 405 17.70 -4.16 4.85
CA VAL A 405 18.80 -4.36 5.78
C VAL A 405 18.91 -5.82 6.22
N LYS A 406 20.09 -6.25 6.67
CA LYS A 406 20.27 -7.59 7.22
C LYS A 406 19.68 -7.70 8.61
N GLU A 407 19.32 -8.93 9.00
CA GLU A 407 18.68 -9.22 10.28
C GLU A 407 19.50 -8.75 11.50
N ASP A 408 20.82 -8.84 11.43
CA ASP A 408 21.78 -8.43 12.46
C ASP A 408 21.82 -6.90 12.68
N GLU A 409 21.37 -6.12 11.71
CA GLU A 409 21.29 -4.65 11.80
C GLU A 409 19.97 -4.18 12.44
N ILE A 410 18.97 -5.07 12.57
CA ILE A 410 17.66 -4.74 13.12
C ILE A 410 17.71 -4.70 14.65
N LYS A 411 17.59 -3.51 15.22
CA LYS A 411 17.51 -3.33 16.67
C LYS A 411 16.06 -3.38 17.13
N LEU A 412 15.70 -4.44 17.84
CA LEU A 412 14.39 -4.53 18.48
C LEU A 412 14.31 -3.58 19.70
N PRO A 413 13.12 -2.99 19.96
CA PRO A 413 12.93 -2.16 21.14
C PRO A 413 13.14 -2.99 22.40
N LYS A 414 14.05 -2.53 23.27
CA LYS A 414 14.33 -3.16 24.55
C LYS A 414 13.52 -2.47 25.65
N PHE A 415 12.84 -3.24 26.47
CA PHE A 415 12.15 -2.74 27.65
C PHE A 415 13.07 -2.85 28.85
N LYS A 416 13.49 -1.73 29.40
CA LYS A 416 14.25 -1.68 30.66
C LYS A 416 13.26 -1.74 31.82
N ARG A 417 13.22 -2.87 32.52
CA ARG A 417 12.44 -2.96 33.79
C ARG A 417 13.18 -2.20 34.85
N THR A 418 12.53 -1.20 35.44
CA THR A 418 13.00 -0.61 36.68
C THR A 418 12.80 -1.62 37.81
N SER A 419 13.83 -1.84 38.65
CA SER A 419 13.73 -2.71 39.81
C SER A 419 12.77 -2.13 40.86
N ASP A 420 12.18 -2.99 41.68
CA ASP A 420 11.28 -2.52 42.75
C ASP A 420 12.01 -1.62 43.76
N LEU A 421 13.32 -1.80 43.93
CA LEU A 421 14.19 -0.93 44.75
C LEU A 421 14.39 0.44 44.13
N GLU A 422 14.57 0.53 42.80
CA GLU A 422 14.66 1.82 42.10
C GLU A 422 13.37 2.62 42.25
N ARG A 423 12.20 1.93 42.19
CA ARG A 423 10.89 2.57 42.39
C ARG A 423 10.66 3.02 43.79
N LEU A 424 11.07 2.19 44.78
CA LEU A 424 10.86 2.47 46.20
C LEU A 424 11.77 3.60 46.70
N LEU A 425 13.04 3.58 46.29
CA LEU A 425 14.05 4.52 46.78
C LEU A 425 14.18 5.77 45.87
N ARG A 426 13.48 5.83 44.75
CA ARG A 426 13.60 6.89 43.72
C ARG A 426 15.04 7.15 43.29
N LEU A 427 15.86 6.09 43.26
CA LEU A 427 17.24 6.15 42.76
C LEU A 427 17.20 5.89 41.29
N ASP A 428 17.70 6.84 40.47
CA ASP A 428 17.90 6.66 39.05
C ASP A 428 19.28 5.97 38.85
N LEU A 429 19.23 4.65 38.69
CA LEU A 429 20.42 3.84 38.40
C LEU A 429 20.63 3.66 36.91
N SER A 430 19.99 4.49 36.08
CA SER A 430 19.99 4.37 34.62
C SER A 430 21.35 4.58 33.96
N ASP A 431 22.32 5.15 34.63
CA ASP A 431 23.67 5.44 34.11
C ASP A 431 24.72 4.32 34.39
N VAL A 432 24.33 3.23 35.03
CA VAL A 432 25.22 2.08 35.15
C VAL A 432 25.05 1.18 33.92
N ASP A 433 25.95 1.33 32.96
CA ASP A 433 26.01 0.45 31.80
C ASP A 433 26.09 -1.01 32.26
N ASP A 434 25.19 -1.87 31.72
CA ASP A 434 25.19 -3.31 32.01
C ASP A 434 26.56 -3.97 31.69
N GLU A 435 27.35 -3.42 30.76
CA GLU A 435 28.74 -3.82 30.51
C GLU A 435 29.68 -3.57 31.68
N GLN A 436 29.48 -2.48 32.45
CA GLN A 436 30.28 -2.21 33.66
C GLN A 436 29.88 -3.12 34.81
N LEU A 437 28.61 -3.46 34.95
CA LEU A 437 28.12 -4.42 35.92
C LEU A 437 28.62 -5.85 35.64
N GLU A 438 28.56 -6.32 34.39
CA GLU A 438 29.10 -7.62 33.97
C GLU A 438 30.64 -7.67 34.13
N SER A 439 31.35 -6.58 33.80
CA SER A 439 32.80 -6.50 34.04
C SER A 439 33.17 -6.51 35.50
N THR A 440 32.36 -5.88 36.39
CA THR A 440 32.58 -5.84 37.83
C THR A 440 32.25 -7.18 38.50
N ILE A 441 31.19 -7.86 38.04
CA ILE A 441 30.84 -9.21 38.52
C ILE A 441 31.87 -10.25 38.05
N ASN A 442 32.38 -10.13 36.84
CA ASN A 442 33.43 -11.01 36.31
C ASN A 442 34.82 -10.71 36.89
N ALA A 443 35.05 -9.50 37.39
CA ALA A 443 36.32 -9.10 38.06
C ALA A 443 36.32 -9.42 39.56
N GLY A 444 35.15 -9.53 40.17
CA GLY A 444 34.97 -9.90 41.59
C GLY A 444 34.81 -11.42 41.74
N GLY A 445 35.84 -12.18 41.38
CA GLY A 445 35.83 -13.62 41.47
C GLY A 445 35.39 -14.13 42.84
N PHE A 446 34.29 -14.90 42.83
CA PHE A 446 34.09 -15.93 43.81
C PHE A 446 34.82 -17.19 43.33
N ASN A 447 36.02 -17.40 43.83
CA ASN A 447 36.67 -18.71 43.84
C ASN A 447 36.01 -19.60 44.91
#